data_0a44c94079f7abcd2416e60ac9980baa
#
_entry.id   0a44c94079f7abcd2416e60ac9980baa
#
_cell.length_a   1.000
_cell.length_b   1.000
_cell.length_c   1.000
_cell.angle_alpha   90.00
_cell.angle_beta   90.00
_cell.angle_gamma   90.00
#
_symmetry.space_group_name_H-M   'P 1'
#
loop_
_entity.id
_entity.type
_entity.pdbx_description
1 polymer ?
#
loop_
_entity_poly.entity_id
_entity_poly.type
_entity_poly.pdbx_seq_one_letter_code
_entity_poly.pdbx_strand_id
1 'polypeptide(L)'
;AVSDEAQFNLFGAASALMADFFDQVSGVTQWMSEKGLQTSTAARYTTALYHALADLTVRQSAEGLHEMSEACQTPGGLNAQFLARRNKLGTKKSLTEGLDDILARLESATD
;
A
#
# COMPACT_ATOMS: atom_id res chain seq x y z
N ALA A 1 -25.96 -2.39 3.57
CA ALA A 1 -25.23 -3.15 2.53
C ALA A 1 -25.27 -2.38 1.21
N VAL A 2 -24.23 -2.48 0.43
CA VAL A 2 -24.15 -1.86 -0.89
C VAL A 2 -24.77 -2.77 -1.95
N SER A 3 -25.26 -2.20 -3.03
CA SER A 3 -25.76 -2.97 -4.18
C SER A 3 -24.58 -3.70 -4.85
N ASP A 4 -24.91 -4.69 -5.69
CA ASP A 4 -23.88 -5.43 -6.45
C ASP A 4 -23.08 -4.50 -7.36
N GLU A 5 -23.75 -3.53 -7.99
CA GLU A 5 -23.09 -2.55 -8.86
C GLU A 5 -22.15 -1.66 -8.05
N ALA A 6 -22.59 -1.16 -6.89
CA ALA A 6 -21.75 -0.35 -6.03
C ALA A 6 -20.55 -1.14 -5.50
N GLN A 7 -20.75 -2.40 -5.14
CA GLN A 7 -19.67 -3.28 -4.71
C GLN A 7 -18.64 -3.50 -5.81
N PHE A 8 -19.11 -3.72 -7.04
CA PHE A 8 -18.23 -3.88 -8.21
C PHE A 8 -17.39 -2.63 -8.44
N ASN A 9 -18.00 -1.44 -8.31
CA ASN A 9 -17.28 -0.18 -8.45
C ASN A 9 -16.21 0.00 -7.36
N LEU A 10 -16.50 -0.42 -6.13
CA LEU A 10 -15.50 -0.37 -5.04
C LEU A 10 -14.30 -1.27 -5.32
N PHE A 11 -14.53 -2.48 -5.83
CA PHE A 11 -13.44 -3.38 -6.22
C PHE A 11 -12.64 -2.81 -7.39
N GLY A 12 -13.34 -2.20 -8.35
CA GLY A 12 -12.69 -1.54 -9.49
C GLY A 12 -11.80 -0.39 -9.05
N ALA A 13 -12.30 0.45 -8.13
CA ALA A 13 -11.51 1.56 -7.59
C ALA A 13 -10.27 1.03 -6.86
N ALA A 14 -10.44 0.04 -5.99
CA ALA A 14 -9.32 -0.53 -5.24
C ALA A 14 -8.26 -1.13 -6.17
N SER A 15 -8.66 -1.75 -7.28
CA SER A 15 -7.71 -2.36 -8.22
C SER A 15 -6.87 -1.33 -8.97
N ALA A 16 -7.24 -0.07 -8.96
CA ALA A 16 -6.45 1.01 -9.59
C ALA A 16 -5.13 1.28 -8.87
N LEU A 17 -4.91 0.67 -7.69
CA LEU A 17 -3.66 0.82 -6.96
C LEU A 17 -2.47 0.08 -7.60
N MET A 18 -2.70 -0.75 -8.62
CA MET A 18 -1.66 -1.65 -9.15
C MET A 18 -0.40 -0.94 -9.61
N ALA A 19 -0.55 0.12 -10.42
CA ALA A 19 0.61 0.88 -10.90
C ALA A 19 1.35 1.54 -9.73
N ASP A 20 0.62 2.08 -8.78
CA ASP A 20 1.20 2.70 -7.58
C ASP A 20 1.98 1.67 -6.74
N PHE A 21 1.44 0.47 -6.62
CA PHE A 21 2.14 -0.62 -5.94
C PHE A 21 3.49 -0.93 -6.59
N PHE A 22 3.51 -1.13 -7.90
CA PHE A 22 4.76 -1.41 -8.61
C PHE A 22 5.72 -0.22 -8.55
N ASP A 23 5.20 0.98 -8.60
CA ASP A 23 6.01 2.19 -8.48
C ASP A 23 6.66 2.29 -7.10
N GLN A 24 5.94 1.92 -6.04
CA GLN A 24 6.50 1.89 -4.69
C GLN A 24 7.64 0.86 -4.58
N VAL A 25 7.43 -0.34 -5.11
CA VAL A 25 8.48 -1.38 -5.11
C VAL A 25 9.71 -0.90 -5.87
N SER A 26 9.50 -0.29 -7.04
CA SER A 26 10.57 0.28 -7.85
C SER A 26 11.30 1.40 -7.10
N GLY A 27 10.53 2.27 -6.43
CA GLY A 27 11.12 3.39 -5.68
C GLY A 27 12.02 2.95 -4.55
N VAL A 28 11.61 1.94 -3.79
CA VAL A 28 12.44 1.40 -2.70
C VAL A 28 13.71 0.76 -3.27
N THR A 29 13.58 0.00 -4.35
CA THR A 29 14.73 -0.64 -5.02
C THR A 29 15.72 0.41 -5.51
N GLN A 30 15.22 1.44 -6.18
CA GLN A 30 16.06 2.52 -6.70
C GLN A 30 16.74 3.28 -5.57
N TRP A 31 16.02 3.55 -4.49
CA TRP A 31 16.59 4.25 -3.34
C TRP A 31 17.79 3.50 -2.77
N MET A 32 17.68 2.17 -2.60
CA MET A 32 18.80 1.36 -2.13
C MET A 32 19.97 1.37 -3.11
N SER A 33 19.68 1.31 -4.41
CA SER A 33 20.68 1.35 -5.46
C SER A 33 21.44 2.68 -5.45
N GLU A 34 20.75 3.79 -5.26
CA GLU A 34 21.37 5.11 -5.13
C GLU A 34 22.25 5.23 -3.89
N LYS A 35 21.97 4.44 -2.86
CA LYS A 35 22.79 4.39 -1.63
C LYS A 35 23.98 3.44 -1.77
N GLY A 36 24.18 2.87 -2.95
CA GLY A 36 25.39 2.08 -3.25
C GLY A 36 25.17 0.58 -3.35
N LEU A 37 23.95 0.09 -3.12
CA LEU A 37 23.69 -1.33 -3.24
C LEU A 37 23.54 -1.73 -4.71
N GLN A 38 24.06 -2.90 -5.09
CA GLN A 38 23.88 -3.44 -6.42
C GLN A 38 22.38 -3.56 -6.73
N THR A 39 21.97 -3.11 -7.93
CA THR A 39 20.55 -3.07 -8.29
C THR A 39 19.89 -4.45 -8.23
N SER A 40 20.58 -5.50 -8.69
CA SER A 40 20.03 -6.86 -8.63
C SER A 40 19.81 -7.35 -7.19
N THR A 41 20.71 -6.98 -6.28
CA THR A 41 20.58 -7.30 -4.86
C THR A 41 19.43 -6.53 -4.23
N ALA A 42 19.34 -5.24 -4.55
CA ALA A 42 18.24 -4.38 -4.07
C ALA A 42 16.88 -4.91 -4.54
N ALA A 43 16.77 -5.31 -5.80
CA ALA A 43 15.53 -5.85 -6.35
C ALA A 43 15.12 -7.15 -5.67
N ARG A 44 16.10 -8.05 -5.44
CA ARG A 44 15.82 -9.32 -4.76
C ARG A 44 15.32 -9.12 -3.33
N TYR A 45 15.97 -8.23 -2.59
CA TYR A 45 15.57 -7.95 -1.22
C TYR A 45 14.19 -7.32 -1.17
N THR A 46 13.97 -6.28 -1.99
CA THR A 46 12.70 -5.53 -1.97
C THR A 46 11.52 -6.40 -2.36
N THR A 47 11.66 -7.19 -3.43
CA THR A 47 10.56 -8.06 -3.87
C THR A 47 10.27 -9.15 -2.86
N ALA A 48 11.29 -9.72 -2.23
CA ALA A 48 11.13 -10.72 -1.18
C ALA A 48 10.42 -10.13 0.04
N LEU A 49 10.76 -8.90 0.42
CA LEU A 49 10.12 -8.21 1.54
C LEU A 49 8.63 -8.00 1.28
N TYR A 50 8.28 -7.44 0.11
CA TYR A 50 6.87 -7.20 -0.23
C TYR A 50 6.08 -8.51 -0.33
N HIS A 51 6.71 -9.56 -0.89
CA HIS A 51 6.07 -10.88 -0.96
C HIS A 51 5.78 -11.42 0.44
N ALA A 52 6.75 -11.35 1.35
CA ALA A 52 6.58 -11.83 2.71
C ALA A 52 5.48 -11.06 3.44
N LEU A 53 5.45 -9.73 3.28
CA LEU A 53 4.42 -8.90 3.91
C LEU A 53 3.04 -9.17 3.34
N ALA A 54 2.92 -9.37 2.03
CA ALA A 54 1.65 -9.70 1.41
C ALA A 54 1.13 -11.06 1.88
N ASP A 55 2.01 -12.06 1.94
CA ASP A 55 1.66 -13.39 2.42
C ASP A 55 1.21 -13.34 3.88
N LEU A 56 1.93 -12.62 4.72
CA LEU A 56 1.57 -12.45 6.13
C LEU A 56 0.20 -11.78 6.28
N THR A 57 -0.05 -10.77 5.46
CA THR A 57 -1.33 -10.04 5.43
C THR A 57 -2.49 -10.99 5.14
N VAL A 58 -2.34 -11.85 4.13
CA VAL A 58 -3.38 -12.83 3.77
C VAL A 58 -3.63 -13.81 4.92
N ARG A 59 -2.57 -14.32 5.54
CA ARG A 59 -2.68 -15.33 6.60
C ARG A 59 -3.24 -14.77 7.91
N GLN A 60 -3.01 -13.49 8.21
CA GLN A 60 -3.36 -12.89 9.49
C GLN A 60 -4.44 -11.80 9.41
N SER A 61 -5.04 -11.59 8.24
CA SER A 61 -6.01 -10.51 8.05
C SER A 61 -7.25 -10.64 8.96
N ALA A 62 -7.59 -11.86 9.37
CA ALA A 62 -8.72 -12.11 10.28
C ALA A 62 -8.51 -11.46 11.66
N GLU A 63 -7.27 -11.21 12.06
CA GLU A 63 -6.93 -10.57 13.33
C GLU A 63 -7.06 -9.04 13.28
N GLY A 64 -7.28 -8.49 12.10
CA GLY A 64 -7.42 -7.07 11.86
C GLY A 64 -6.16 -6.46 11.25
N LEU A 65 -6.34 -5.76 10.12
CA LEU A 65 -5.22 -5.16 9.39
C LEU A 65 -4.60 -3.99 10.17
N HIS A 66 -5.44 -3.18 10.81
CA HIS A 66 -4.96 -2.05 11.60
C HIS A 66 -4.12 -2.53 12.79
N GLU A 67 -4.57 -3.59 13.46
CA GLU A 67 -3.88 -4.19 14.61
C GLU A 67 -2.52 -4.76 14.20
N MET A 68 -2.40 -5.29 12.98
CA MET A 68 -1.12 -5.74 12.44
C MET A 68 -0.14 -4.57 12.33
N SER A 69 -0.61 -3.43 11.84
CA SER A 69 0.20 -2.22 11.75
C SER A 69 0.64 -1.75 13.15
N GLU A 70 -0.28 -1.70 14.10
CA GLU A 70 0.03 -1.29 15.47
C GLU A 70 1.06 -2.20 16.12
N ALA A 71 0.96 -3.51 15.89
CA ALA A 71 1.89 -4.49 16.46
C ALA A 71 3.33 -4.26 15.99
N CYS A 72 3.52 -3.67 14.82
CA CYS A 72 4.85 -3.36 14.29
C CYS A 72 5.42 -2.03 14.84
N GLN A 73 4.61 -1.23 15.51
CA GLN A 73 4.98 0.12 15.92
C GLN A 73 5.51 0.15 17.36
N THR A 74 6.66 -0.46 17.58
CA THR A 74 7.34 -0.36 18.88
C THR A 74 7.70 1.12 19.15
N PRO A 75 7.36 1.68 20.32
CA PRO A 75 7.72 3.07 20.63
C PRO A 75 9.22 3.31 20.44
N GLY A 76 9.57 4.34 19.66
CA GLY A 76 10.95 4.67 19.33
C GLY A 76 11.57 3.78 18.25
N GLY A 77 10.82 2.81 17.71
CA GLY A 77 11.32 1.91 16.67
C GLY A 77 11.25 2.48 15.27
N LEU A 78 11.88 1.78 14.32
CA LEU A 78 12.00 2.22 12.94
C LEU A 78 10.64 2.26 12.23
N ASN A 79 9.80 1.26 12.47
CA ASN A 79 8.47 1.22 11.84
C ASN A 79 7.59 2.37 12.28
N ALA A 80 7.59 2.69 13.58
CA ALA A 80 6.83 3.82 14.10
C ALA A 80 7.32 5.13 13.51
N GLN A 81 8.64 5.32 13.42
CA GLN A 81 9.24 6.51 12.85
C GLN A 81 8.89 6.69 11.38
N PHE A 82 9.03 5.64 10.60
CA PHE A 82 8.74 5.67 9.16
C PHE A 82 7.26 5.98 8.90
N LEU A 83 6.37 5.29 9.59
CA LEU A 83 4.93 5.50 9.43
C LEU A 83 4.51 6.92 9.81
N ALA A 84 5.06 7.45 10.91
CA ALA A 84 4.76 8.82 11.34
C ALA A 84 5.18 9.84 10.28
N ARG A 85 6.35 9.66 9.67
CA ARG A 85 6.83 10.54 8.60
C ARG A 85 5.93 10.48 7.38
N ARG A 86 5.54 9.26 6.95
CA ARG A 86 4.65 9.07 5.81
C ARG A 86 3.29 9.72 6.06
N ASN A 87 2.73 9.53 7.25
CA ASN A 87 1.45 10.14 7.61
C ASN A 87 1.52 11.66 7.64
N LYS A 88 2.62 12.22 8.15
CA LYS A 88 2.84 13.66 8.15
C LYS A 88 2.87 14.23 6.73
N LEU A 89 3.41 13.48 5.77
CA LEU A 89 3.47 13.87 4.37
C LEU A 89 2.18 13.56 3.59
N GLY A 90 1.15 13.06 4.26
CA GLY A 90 -0.18 12.90 3.67
C GLY A 90 -0.44 11.57 2.99
N THR A 91 0.27 10.50 3.35
CA THR A 91 0.10 9.19 2.71
C THR A 91 -1.32 8.67 2.81
N LYS A 92 -1.93 8.70 4.02
CA LYS A 92 -3.31 8.21 4.18
C LYS A 92 -4.30 9.04 3.40
N LYS A 93 -4.14 10.36 3.44
CA LYS A 93 -5.00 11.29 2.74
C LYS A 93 -4.91 11.08 1.23
N SER A 94 -3.71 10.97 0.69
CA SER A 94 -3.51 10.75 -0.75
C SER A 94 -4.09 9.42 -1.21
N LEU A 95 -3.97 8.38 -0.38
CA LEU A 95 -4.55 7.07 -0.70
C LEU A 95 -6.07 7.14 -0.83
N THR A 96 -6.75 7.67 0.18
CA THR A 96 -8.22 7.72 0.19
C THR A 96 -8.76 8.69 -0.85
N GLU A 97 -8.13 9.83 -1.04
CA GLU A 97 -8.54 10.79 -2.08
C GLU A 97 -8.37 10.21 -3.48
N GLY A 98 -7.26 9.50 -3.72
CA GLY A 98 -7.04 8.81 -5.01
C GLY A 98 -8.09 7.76 -5.29
N LEU A 99 -8.44 6.96 -4.29
CA LEU A 99 -9.50 5.94 -4.43
C LEU A 99 -10.86 6.60 -4.68
N ASP A 100 -11.16 7.68 -3.97
CA ASP A 100 -12.41 8.43 -4.16
C ASP A 100 -12.51 8.99 -5.58
N ASP A 101 -11.41 9.49 -6.14
CA ASP A 101 -11.38 10.02 -7.50
C ASP A 101 -11.74 8.93 -8.53
N ILE A 102 -11.18 7.73 -8.37
CA ILE A 102 -11.46 6.62 -9.28
C ILE A 102 -12.90 6.14 -9.09
N LEU A 103 -13.36 6.04 -7.85
CA LEU A 103 -14.74 5.64 -7.58
C LEU A 103 -15.72 6.61 -8.25
N ALA A 104 -15.49 7.91 -8.11
CA ALA A 104 -16.34 8.92 -8.73
C ALA A 104 -16.37 8.76 -10.27
N ARG A 105 -15.22 8.46 -10.88
CA ARG A 105 -15.13 8.23 -12.32
C ARG A 105 -15.93 6.99 -12.74
N LEU A 106 -15.84 5.90 -11.97
CA LEU A 106 -16.57 4.67 -12.27
C LEU A 106 -18.09 4.85 -12.08
N GLU A 107 -18.50 5.55 -11.03
CA GLU A 107 -19.89 5.85 -10.79
C GLU A 107 -20.49 6.73 -11.89
N SER A 108 -19.74 7.70 -12.36
CA SER A 108 -20.13 8.59 -13.45
C SER A 108 -20.30 7.81 -14.77
N ALA A 109 -19.51 6.79 -15.00
CA ALA A 109 -19.58 5.96 -16.21
C ALA A 109 -20.79 5.02 -16.21
N THR A 110 -21.35 4.70 -15.03
CA THR A 110 -22.52 3.81 -14.90
C THR A 110 -23.84 4.55 -14.92
N ASP A 111 -23.82 5.87 -14.77
CA ASP A 111 -25.01 6.73 -14.91
C ASP A 111 -25.32 6.99 -16.41
#